data_9ed1aeb7bf991f9f03663ac7a52070c2
#
_entry.id   9ed1aeb7bf991f9f03663ac7a52070c2
#
_cell.length_a   1.000
_cell.length_b   1.000
_cell.length_c   1.000
_cell.angle_alpha   90.00
_cell.angle_beta   90.00
_cell.angle_gamma   90.00
#
_symmetry.space_group_name_H-M   'P 1'
#
loop_
_entity.id
_entity.type
_entity.pdbx_description
1 polymer ?
#
loop_
_entity_poly.entity_id
_entity_poly.type
_entity_poly.pdbx_seq_one_letter_code
_entity_poly.pdbx_strand_id
1 'polypeptide(L)'
;FGVGDLEVSFNDKYLGYSLDVKGSEYYTIFVRDISSKKLVTEEIKETSGSIIFSLDDKYIFYSKLDENHRPRKIYRHKLGSAIKEDQLIFEEKSEAFTVGIGLSSDDKYFFITSSDHNTSEQYYFNVDEKEPEPKLIKKRERGILYSVNSWGGNFYNHTNENAEDFKIDITENLKQPRWKTFIAAKEEVLIGGLIFLNNWIIRSETSDALDKLFVKNLITESEEELIFSDEKVYVPGVSLMQRDKDTDEIYLSYSSPKTQSRVYSYNLSTKKKKLVKEQKIPSGHNPEDYIVERVDCKSHDGRMVPLTITRHKNTKLDGTAYLLLYGYGSYGSSMSP
;
A
#
# COMPACT_ATOMS: atom_id res chain seq x y z
N PHE A 1 11.11 -19.46 7.30
CA PHE A 1 11.77 -18.20 6.94
C PHE A 1 10.75 -17.27 6.27
N GLY A 2 10.97 -15.96 6.39
CA GLY A 2 10.17 -14.94 5.75
C GLY A 2 10.95 -14.20 4.65
N VAL A 3 10.27 -13.81 3.58
CA VAL A 3 10.77 -12.84 2.59
C VAL A 3 10.16 -11.49 2.95
N GLY A 4 10.99 -10.48 3.17
CA GLY A 4 10.52 -9.13 3.51
C GLY A 4 10.21 -8.32 2.26
N ASP A 5 11.20 -8.16 1.39
CA ASP A 5 11.08 -7.36 0.17
C ASP A 5 11.82 -8.01 -1.00
N LEU A 6 11.41 -7.63 -2.22
CA LEU A 6 12.03 -8.05 -3.47
C LEU A 6 11.95 -6.88 -4.46
N GLU A 7 13.03 -6.17 -4.65
CA GLU A 7 13.09 -4.95 -5.44
C GLU A 7 14.14 -5.04 -6.54
N VAL A 8 13.77 -4.70 -7.78
CA VAL A 8 14.69 -4.64 -8.93
C VAL A 8 15.15 -3.19 -9.10
N SER A 9 16.43 -2.97 -9.36
CA SER A 9 16.99 -1.63 -9.62
C SER A 9 16.42 -1.00 -10.89
N PHE A 10 16.56 0.31 -11.05
CA PHE A 10 15.93 1.06 -12.15
C PHE A 10 16.46 0.68 -13.54
N ASN A 11 17.70 0.20 -13.62
CA ASN A 11 18.33 -0.27 -14.87
C ASN A 11 18.27 -1.80 -15.04
N ASP A 12 17.47 -2.51 -14.24
CA ASP A 12 17.31 -3.97 -14.22
C ASP A 12 18.61 -4.75 -13.97
N LYS A 13 19.64 -4.09 -13.40
CA LYS A 13 20.94 -4.72 -13.16
C LYS A 13 21.02 -5.46 -11.84
N TYR A 14 20.37 -4.92 -10.81
CA TYR A 14 20.46 -5.44 -9.46
C TYR A 14 19.11 -5.92 -8.94
N LEU A 15 19.16 -6.98 -8.12
CA LEU A 15 18.04 -7.46 -7.34
C LEU A 15 18.38 -7.27 -5.85
N GLY A 16 17.64 -6.39 -5.19
CA GLY A 16 17.59 -6.28 -3.74
C GLY A 16 16.55 -7.24 -3.17
N TYR A 17 16.89 -7.96 -2.13
CA TYR A 17 15.95 -8.81 -1.43
C TYR A 17 16.30 -8.91 0.06
N SER A 18 15.32 -9.17 0.88
CA SER A 18 15.53 -9.32 2.31
C SER A 18 14.91 -10.60 2.84
N LEU A 19 15.60 -11.24 3.79
CA LEU A 19 15.20 -12.51 4.37
C LEU A 19 15.27 -12.45 5.89
N ASP A 20 14.25 -12.99 6.55
CA ASP A 20 14.31 -13.45 7.93
C ASP A 20 14.37 -14.97 7.94
N VAL A 21 15.56 -15.52 8.24
CA VAL A 21 15.79 -16.97 8.23
C VAL A 21 15.46 -17.63 9.57
N LYS A 22 15.17 -16.82 10.61
CA LYS A 22 14.93 -17.30 11.99
C LYS A 22 13.48 -17.15 12.44
N GLY A 23 12.65 -16.38 11.74
CA GLY A 23 11.32 -15.98 12.20
C GLY A 23 11.38 -14.95 13.33
N SER A 24 12.41 -14.10 13.32
CA SER A 24 12.70 -13.11 14.35
C SER A 24 12.21 -11.70 14.00
N GLU A 25 11.71 -11.53 12.78
CA GLU A 25 11.34 -10.23 12.20
C GLU A 25 12.51 -9.24 12.04
N TYR A 26 13.75 -9.69 12.32
CA TYR A 26 14.97 -9.01 11.91
C TYR A 26 15.37 -9.50 10.53
N TYR A 27 15.17 -8.66 9.54
CA TYR A 27 15.53 -8.98 8.17
C TYR A 27 16.98 -8.64 7.88
N THR A 28 17.59 -9.46 7.03
CA THR A 28 18.90 -9.20 6.42
C THR A 28 18.70 -8.85 4.96
N ILE A 29 19.22 -7.71 4.53
CA ILE A 29 19.16 -7.26 3.14
C ILE A 29 20.38 -7.78 2.38
N PHE A 30 20.12 -8.21 1.16
CA PHE A 30 21.10 -8.65 0.16
C PHE A 30 20.86 -7.89 -1.15
N VAL A 31 21.92 -7.51 -1.84
CA VAL A 31 21.84 -7.00 -3.22
C VAL A 31 22.70 -7.86 -4.12
N ARG A 32 22.12 -8.33 -5.21
CA ARG A 32 22.74 -9.26 -6.17
C ARG A 32 22.74 -8.65 -7.57
N ASP A 33 23.85 -8.74 -8.26
CA ASP A 33 23.91 -8.48 -9.70
C ASP A 33 23.21 -9.63 -10.43
N ILE A 34 22.18 -9.28 -11.22
CA ILE A 34 21.29 -10.26 -11.87
C ILE A 34 22.04 -11.13 -12.88
N SER A 35 22.97 -10.54 -13.64
CA SER A 35 23.70 -11.22 -14.69
C SER A 35 24.75 -12.20 -14.14
N SER A 36 25.58 -11.73 -13.23
CA SER A 36 26.67 -12.54 -12.62
C SER A 36 26.19 -13.39 -11.46
N LYS A 37 25.01 -13.13 -10.91
CA LYS A 37 24.43 -13.76 -9.71
C LYS A 37 25.29 -13.59 -8.45
N LYS A 38 26.23 -12.65 -8.44
CA LYS A 38 27.10 -12.36 -7.29
C LYS A 38 26.47 -11.30 -6.39
N LEU A 39 26.72 -11.41 -5.08
CA LEU A 39 26.40 -10.34 -4.15
C LEU A 39 27.31 -9.13 -4.42
N VAL A 40 26.74 -7.93 -4.35
CA VAL A 40 27.43 -6.65 -4.55
C VAL A 40 27.52 -5.83 -3.28
N THR A 41 26.90 -6.29 -2.20
CA THR A 41 26.96 -5.68 -0.86
C THR A 41 27.34 -6.75 0.17
N GLU A 42 27.85 -6.33 1.32
CA GLU A 42 27.83 -7.11 2.54
C GLU A 42 26.37 -7.36 2.99
N GLU A 43 26.15 -8.30 3.91
CA GLU A 43 24.84 -8.56 4.52
C GLU A 43 24.43 -7.41 5.45
N ILE A 44 23.39 -6.64 5.09
CA ILE A 44 22.89 -5.57 5.96
C ILE A 44 21.86 -6.15 6.91
N LYS A 45 22.24 -6.28 8.18
CA LYS A 45 21.46 -6.96 9.22
C LYS A 45 20.60 -6.00 10.04
N GLU A 46 19.64 -6.57 10.79
CA GLU A 46 18.78 -5.83 11.75
C GLU A 46 17.96 -4.73 11.07
N THR A 47 17.42 -5.05 9.91
CA THR A 47 16.59 -4.13 9.13
C THR A 47 15.10 -4.50 9.22
N SER A 48 14.23 -3.56 8.82
CA SER A 48 12.79 -3.83 8.64
C SER A 48 12.50 -4.70 7.41
N GLY A 49 13.50 -4.90 6.54
CA GLY A 49 13.36 -5.65 5.30
C GLY A 49 13.09 -4.80 4.06
N SER A 50 12.58 -3.58 4.19
CA SER A 50 12.29 -2.73 3.03
C SER A 50 13.56 -2.19 2.36
N ILE A 51 13.54 -2.16 1.03
CA ILE A 51 14.67 -1.74 0.19
C ILE A 51 14.14 -0.77 -0.87
N ILE A 52 14.82 0.36 -1.06
CA ILE A 52 14.51 1.27 -2.16
C ILE A 52 15.82 1.67 -2.84
N PHE A 53 15.92 1.44 -4.15
CA PHE A 53 17.05 1.91 -4.94
C PHE A 53 16.97 3.41 -5.20
N SER A 54 18.15 4.09 -5.28
CA SER A 54 18.23 5.40 -5.91
C SER A 54 18.03 5.27 -7.42
N LEU A 55 17.55 6.33 -8.08
CA LEU A 55 17.26 6.28 -9.54
C LEU A 55 18.51 6.01 -10.40
N ASP A 56 19.71 6.34 -9.89
CA ASP A 56 20.98 6.08 -10.56
C ASP A 56 21.59 4.71 -10.19
N ASP A 57 20.85 3.90 -9.42
CA ASP A 57 21.23 2.57 -8.95
C ASP A 57 22.58 2.48 -8.21
N LYS A 58 23.04 3.61 -7.64
CA LYS A 58 24.28 3.62 -6.87
C LYS A 58 24.08 3.39 -5.39
N TYR A 59 22.87 3.60 -4.90
CA TYR A 59 22.53 3.51 -3.49
C TYR A 59 21.26 2.70 -3.29
N ILE A 60 21.15 2.15 -2.09
CA ILE A 60 19.89 1.70 -1.52
C ILE A 60 19.59 2.47 -0.23
N PHE A 61 18.31 2.68 0.04
CA PHE A 61 17.81 3.21 1.30
C PHE A 61 17.13 2.07 2.05
N TYR A 62 17.30 2.04 3.38
CA TYR A 62 16.71 1.04 4.23
C TYR A 62 16.47 1.57 5.65
N SER A 63 15.55 0.94 6.37
CA SER A 63 15.29 1.22 7.79
C SER A 63 16.00 0.21 8.68
N LYS A 64 16.71 0.71 9.69
CA LYS A 64 17.34 -0.13 10.72
C LYS A 64 16.47 -0.21 11.97
N LEU A 65 16.31 -1.43 12.49
CA LEU A 65 15.57 -1.69 13.72
C LEU A 65 16.42 -1.38 14.95
N ASP A 66 15.79 -0.95 16.01
CA ASP A 66 16.36 -0.86 17.35
C ASP A 66 16.17 -2.18 18.13
N GLU A 67 16.57 -2.20 19.38
CA GLU A 67 16.46 -3.35 20.30
C GLU A 67 14.99 -3.76 20.62
N ASN A 68 14.05 -2.88 20.36
CA ASN A 68 12.60 -3.11 20.53
C ASN A 68 11.89 -3.47 19.22
N HIS A 69 12.64 -3.89 18.19
CA HIS A 69 12.13 -4.19 16.84
C HIS A 69 11.43 -3.00 16.16
N ARG A 70 11.83 -1.77 16.48
CA ARG A 70 11.24 -0.58 15.89
C ARG A 70 12.16 0.05 14.86
N PRO A 71 11.71 0.28 13.61
CA PRO A 71 12.48 1.02 12.61
C PRO A 71 12.52 2.49 13.01
N ARG A 72 13.69 2.97 13.45
CA ARG A 72 13.87 4.36 13.93
C ARG A 72 14.88 5.15 13.15
N LYS A 73 15.66 4.49 12.29
CA LYS A 73 16.73 5.12 11.52
C LYS A 73 16.62 4.76 10.05
N ILE A 74 16.78 5.75 9.18
CA ILE A 74 16.90 5.56 7.74
C ILE A 74 18.36 5.75 7.37
N TYR A 75 18.93 4.75 6.70
CA TYR A 75 20.28 4.78 6.18
C TYR A 75 20.29 4.76 4.64
N ARG A 76 21.36 5.32 4.08
CA ARG A 76 21.72 5.19 2.67
C ARG A 76 23.02 4.41 2.56
N HIS A 77 22.99 3.27 1.87
CA HIS A 77 24.14 2.43 1.58
C HIS A 77 24.58 2.61 0.13
N LYS A 78 25.86 2.85 -0.10
CA LYS A 78 26.43 2.88 -1.44
C LYS A 78 26.76 1.45 -1.89
N LEU A 79 26.25 1.01 -3.04
CA LEU A 79 26.52 -0.33 -3.54
C LEU A 79 28.03 -0.55 -3.74
N GLY A 80 28.53 -1.64 -3.15
CA GLY A 80 29.94 -2.02 -3.20
C GLY A 80 30.83 -1.35 -2.15
N SER A 81 30.30 -0.49 -1.28
CA SER A 81 31.06 0.02 -0.12
C SER A 81 30.88 -0.87 1.12
N ALA A 82 31.63 -0.61 2.16
CA ALA A 82 31.48 -1.28 3.45
C ALA A 82 30.30 -0.67 4.24
N ILE A 83 29.53 -1.49 4.97
CA ILE A 83 28.35 -1.05 5.76
C ILE A 83 28.70 0.04 6.78
N LYS A 84 29.92 0.02 7.33
CA LYS A 84 30.38 1.07 8.27
C LYS A 84 30.45 2.48 7.65
N GLU A 85 30.36 2.58 6.33
CA GLU A 85 30.37 3.84 5.57
C GLU A 85 28.94 4.34 5.28
N ASP A 86 27.92 3.61 5.75
CA ASP A 86 26.54 3.96 5.51
C ASP A 86 26.17 5.29 6.15
N GLN A 87 25.50 6.12 5.37
CA GLN A 87 25.10 7.44 5.81
C GLN A 87 23.76 7.39 6.53
N LEU A 88 23.71 7.90 7.76
CA LEU A 88 22.46 8.14 8.46
C LEU A 88 21.74 9.34 7.82
N ILE A 89 20.54 9.11 7.28
CA ILE A 89 19.72 10.15 6.62
C ILE A 89 18.70 10.74 7.61
N PHE A 90 18.10 9.90 8.44
CA PHE A 90 17.08 10.34 9.40
C PHE A 90 17.08 9.47 10.64
N GLU A 91 16.80 10.09 11.79
CA GLU A 91 16.60 9.38 13.05
C GLU A 91 15.39 9.94 13.79
N GLU A 92 14.41 9.10 14.07
CA GLU A 92 13.30 9.41 14.97
C GLU A 92 13.74 9.30 16.42
N LYS A 93 13.54 10.37 17.18
CA LYS A 93 13.96 10.45 18.59
C LYS A 93 12.92 9.88 19.56
N SER A 94 11.65 9.88 19.16
CA SER A 94 10.57 9.35 19.99
C SER A 94 10.47 7.84 19.87
N GLU A 95 10.44 7.13 20.99
CA GLU A 95 10.26 5.68 21.03
C GLU A 95 8.85 5.23 20.62
N ALA A 96 7.89 6.14 20.63
CA ALA A 96 6.51 5.86 20.24
C ALA A 96 6.33 5.76 18.71
N PHE A 97 7.27 6.31 17.91
CA PHE A 97 7.16 6.44 16.48
C PHE A 97 8.10 5.51 15.74
N THR A 98 7.68 5.07 14.57
CA THR A 98 8.48 4.29 13.62
C THR A 98 8.68 5.07 12.34
N VAL A 99 9.74 4.76 11.59
CA VAL A 99 10.05 5.44 10.33
C VAL A 99 10.11 4.49 9.16
N GLY A 100 9.61 4.97 8.02
CA GLY A 100 9.76 4.35 6.71
C GLY A 100 10.18 5.37 5.68
N ILE A 101 10.73 4.91 4.58
CA ILE A 101 11.06 5.75 3.43
C ILE A 101 10.35 5.18 2.19
N GLY A 102 9.88 6.06 1.31
CA GLY A 102 9.19 5.73 0.06
C GLY A 102 9.59 6.68 -1.05
N LEU A 103 9.47 6.22 -2.30
CA LEU A 103 9.62 7.05 -3.49
C LEU A 103 8.27 7.62 -3.89
N SER A 104 8.24 8.87 -4.38
CA SER A 104 7.02 9.46 -4.94
C SER A 104 6.58 8.74 -6.21
N SER A 105 5.29 8.84 -6.55
CA SER A 105 4.73 8.19 -7.74
C SER A 105 5.32 8.69 -9.06
N ASP A 106 5.87 9.91 -9.07
CA ASP A 106 6.56 10.52 -10.23
C ASP A 106 8.07 10.44 -10.16
N ASP A 107 8.63 9.64 -9.22
CA ASP A 107 10.06 9.39 -9.05
C ASP A 107 10.91 10.65 -8.82
N LYS A 108 10.31 11.73 -8.25
CA LYS A 108 11.02 13.01 -8.04
C LYS A 108 11.49 13.25 -6.61
N TYR A 109 10.83 12.59 -5.66
CA TYR A 109 11.06 12.80 -4.23
C TYR A 109 11.14 11.49 -3.47
N PHE A 110 12.02 11.44 -2.49
CA PHE A 110 11.90 10.51 -1.38
C PHE A 110 11.08 11.13 -0.26
N PHE A 111 10.16 10.37 0.30
CA PHE A 111 9.38 10.73 1.47
C PHE A 111 9.77 9.84 2.65
N ILE A 112 10.10 10.43 3.78
CA ILE A 112 10.29 9.74 5.06
C ILE A 112 9.06 10.00 5.90
N THR A 113 8.36 8.94 6.30
CA THR A 113 7.20 9.01 7.18
C THR A 113 7.58 8.53 8.56
N SER A 114 7.37 9.37 9.57
CA SER A 114 7.43 9.01 10.98
C SER A 114 6.02 8.94 11.53
N SER A 115 5.60 7.79 12.07
CA SER A 115 4.22 7.61 12.51
C SER A 115 4.09 6.64 13.68
N ASP A 116 3.00 6.80 14.43
CA ASP A 116 2.39 5.81 15.28
C ASP A 116 1.03 5.39 14.71
N HIS A 117 0.12 4.82 15.53
CA HIS A 117 -1.19 4.35 15.06
C HIS A 117 -2.15 5.45 14.64
N ASN A 118 -2.01 6.67 15.15
CA ASN A 118 -2.97 7.75 14.96
C ASN A 118 -2.35 9.11 14.67
N THR A 119 -1.05 9.18 14.52
CA THR A 119 -0.33 10.43 14.30
C THR A 119 0.81 10.21 13.32
N SER A 120 0.97 11.10 12.36
CA SER A 120 2.10 11.00 11.41
C SER A 120 2.79 12.35 11.20
N GLU A 121 4.03 12.27 10.76
CA GLU A 121 4.86 13.38 10.31
C GLU A 121 5.67 12.94 9.11
N GLN A 122 5.80 13.80 8.11
CA GLN A 122 6.48 13.41 6.89
C GLN A 122 7.52 14.45 6.48
N TYR A 123 8.65 13.94 5.99
CA TYR A 123 9.77 14.70 5.46
C TYR A 123 10.01 14.33 4.00
N TYR A 124 10.65 15.21 3.24
CA TYR A 124 11.00 14.95 1.85
C TYR A 124 12.35 15.49 1.48
N PHE A 125 12.95 14.92 0.45
CA PHE A 125 14.12 15.43 -0.27
C PHE A 125 14.05 15.02 -1.74
N ASN A 126 14.75 15.76 -2.62
CA ASN A 126 14.77 15.40 -4.04
C ASN A 126 15.62 14.16 -4.29
N VAL A 127 15.25 13.36 -5.30
CA VAL A 127 15.98 12.13 -5.65
C VAL A 127 17.40 12.35 -6.13
N ASP A 128 17.71 13.54 -6.65
CA ASP A 128 19.02 13.93 -7.19
C ASP A 128 19.92 14.66 -6.16
N GLU A 129 19.43 14.86 -4.91
CA GLU A 129 20.25 15.45 -3.85
C GLU A 129 21.43 14.52 -3.49
N LYS A 130 22.67 15.01 -3.72
CA LYS A 130 23.89 14.23 -3.41
C LYS A 130 24.05 13.98 -1.92
N GLU A 131 23.73 15.00 -1.12
CA GLU A 131 23.70 14.96 0.33
C GLU A 131 22.24 15.20 0.77
N PRO A 132 21.44 14.14 0.96
CA PRO A 132 20.03 14.28 1.29
C PRO A 132 19.83 14.99 2.64
N GLU A 133 19.07 16.07 2.61
CA GLU A 133 18.64 16.79 3.81
C GLU A 133 17.09 16.73 3.91
N PRO A 134 16.53 15.83 4.73
CA PRO A 134 15.08 15.70 4.88
C PRO A 134 14.42 16.98 5.39
N LYS A 135 13.49 17.55 4.61
CA LYS A 135 12.74 18.77 4.91
C LYS A 135 11.37 18.40 5.42
N LEU A 136 10.99 18.92 6.58
CA LEU A 136 9.69 18.70 7.18
C LEU A 136 8.58 19.31 6.32
N ILE A 137 7.50 18.55 6.06
CA ILE A 137 6.30 19.03 5.37
C ILE A 137 5.39 19.75 6.34
N LYS A 138 4.95 19.06 7.38
CA LYS A 138 4.10 19.59 8.45
C LYS A 138 4.46 18.89 9.76
N LYS A 139 4.60 19.64 10.84
CA LYS A 139 4.83 19.07 12.17
C LYS A 139 3.64 18.21 12.57
N ARG A 140 3.93 17.05 13.20
CA ARG A 140 2.91 16.14 13.72
C ARG A 140 2.00 16.82 14.73
N GLU A 141 0.73 16.48 14.68
CA GLU A 141 -0.31 16.87 15.60
C GLU A 141 -1.03 15.60 16.05
N ARG A 142 -1.23 15.45 17.36
CA ARG A 142 -1.84 14.24 17.91
C ARG A 142 -3.23 13.97 17.31
N GLY A 143 -3.44 12.78 16.82
CA GLY A 143 -4.69 12.35 16.19
C GLY A 143 -4.78 12.72 14.70
N ILE A 144 -3.77 13.40 14.15
CA ILE A 144 -3.73 13.71 12.71
C ILE A 144 -2.77 12.76 12.00
N LEU A 145 -3.34 12.02 11.08
CA LEU A 145 -2.61 11.22 10.10
C LEU A 145 -2.57 11.97 8.77
N TYR A 146 -1.41 12.00 8.15
CA TYR A 146 -1.27 12.50 6.79
C TYR A 146 -0.14 11.80 6.04
N SER A 147 -0.29 11.69 4.73
CA SER A 147 0.76 11.26 3.83
C SER A 147 0.67 12.02 2.51
N VAL A 148 1.82 12.54 2.07
CA VAL A 148 1.94 13.30 0.83
C VAL A 148 2.58 12.43 -0.24
N ASN A 149 2.06 12.51 -1.45
CA ASN A 149 2.65 11.92 -2.64
C ASN A 149 2.79 13.00 -3.73
N SER A 150 3.66 12.79 -4.71
CA SER A 150 3.88 13.70 -5.83
C SER A 150 3.49 13.06 -7.15
N TRP A 151 2.75 13.83 -7.98
CA TRP A 151 2.41 13.46 -9.34
C TRP A 151 2.06 14.66 -10.20
N GLY A 152 2.60 14.72 -11.42
CA GLY A 152 2.23 15.72 -12.42
C GLY A 152 2.50 17.16 -11.99
N GLY A 153 3.51 17.41 -11.15
CA GLY A 153 3.84 18.74 -10.61
C GLY A 153 3.00 19.17 -9.42
N ASN A 154 2.11 18.29 -8.94
CA ASN A 154 1.28 18.52 -7.77
C ASN A 154 1.68 17.58 -6.63
N PHE A 155 1.33 17.98 -5.40
CA PHE A 155 1.43 17.16 -4.21
C PHE A 155 0.03 16.87 -3.68
N TYR A 156 -0.23 15.61 -3.40
CA TYR A 156 -1.51 15.09 -2.92
C TYR A 156 -1.35 14.66 -1.48
N ASN A 157 -2.10 15.26 -0.59
CA ASN A 157 -2.08 14.98 0.84
C ASN A 157 -3.33 14.18 1.24
N HIS A 158 -3.16 12.91 1.52
CA HIS A 158 -4.19 12.06 2.11
C HIS A 158 -4.17 12.25 3.61
N THR A 159 -5.26 12.76 4.22
CA THR A 159 -5.27 13.15 5.62
C THR A 159 -6.66 13.06 6.26
N ASN A 160 -6.68 12.81 7.57
CA ASN A 160 -7.88 12.89 8.39
C ASN A 160 -8.04 14.27 9.05
N GLU A 161 -7.24 15.27 8.71
CA GLU A 161 -7.37 16.64 9.26
C GLU A 161 -8.70 17.26 8.86
N ASN A 162 -9.59 17.50 9.83
CA ASN A 162 -10.98 17.93 9.63
C ASN A 162 -11.79 16.98 8.71
N ALA A 163 -11.51 15.67 8.77
CA ALA A 163 -12.11 14.65 7.93
C ALA A 163 -11.98 13.28 8.58
N GLU A 164 -12.97 12.84 9.36
CA GLU A 164 -12.90 11.59 10.14
C GLU A 164 -12.49 10.39 9.28
N ASP A 165 -13.12 10.23 8.10
CA ASP A 165 -12.86 9.16 7.14
C ASP A 165 -11.92 9.56 5.99
N PHE A 166 -11.00 10.49 6.28
CA PHE A 166 -10.01 11.04 5.38
C PHE A 166 -10.57 11.85 4.20
N LYS A 167 -9.69 12.59 3.59
CA LYS A 167 -9.84 13.37 2.36
C LYS A 167 -8.51 13.44 1.65
N ILE A 168 -8.51 13.97 0.43
CA ILE A 168 -7.28 14.26 -0.30
C ILE A 168 -7.27 15.75 -0.64
N ASP A 169 -6.25 16.44 -0.15
CA ASP A 169 -5.97 17.82 -0.51
C ASP A 169 -4.81 17.88 -1.53
N ILE A 170 -4.75 18.94 -2.31
CA ILE A 170 -3.74 19.15 -3.36
C ILE A 170 -3.04 20.50 -3.20
N THR A 171 -1.75 20.56 -3.50
CA THR A 171 -0.96 21.80 -3.61
C THR A 171 0.13 21.65 -4.67
N GLU A 172 0.59 22.74 -5.25
CA GLU A 172 1.73 22.76 -6.18
C GLU A 172 3.08 23.02 -5.47
N ASN A 173 3.07 23.36 -4.18
CA ASN A 173 4.28 23.81 -3.48
C ASN A 173 4.32 23.33 -2.03
N LEU A 174 5.30 22.50 -1.68
CA LEU A 174 5.52 22.04 -0.30
C LEU A 174 6.25 23.05 0.61
N LYS A 175 6.99 24.02 0.05
CA LYS A 175 7.70 25.03 0.88
C LYS A 175 6.71 26.02 1.51
N GLN A 176 5.62 26.32 0.82
CA GLN A 176 4.54 27.18 1.29
C GLN A 176 3.21 26.58 0.83
N PRO A 177 2.77 25.47 1.42
CA PRO A 177 1.63 24.74 0.92
C PRO A 177 0.34 25.53 1.11
N ARG A 178 -0.43 25.65 0.04
CA ARG A 178 -1.79 26.15 0.03
C ARG A 178 -2.70 25.01 -0.37
N TRP A 179 -3.03 24.17 0.60
CA TRP A 179 -3.86 23.01 0.38
C TRP A 179 -5.27 23.39 -0.07
N LYS A 180 -5.75 22.75 -1.13
CA LYS A 180 -7.13 22.82 -1.63
C LYS A 180 -7.68 21.41 -1.65
N THR A 181 -8.94 21.23 -1.35
CA THR A 181 -9.57 19.92 -1.40
C THR A 181 -9.65 19.41 -2.84
N PHE A 182 -9.07 18.26 -3.09
CA PHE A 182 -9.12 17.52 -4.34
C PHE A 182 -10.21 16.44 -4.30
N ILE A 183 -10.24 15.63 -3.25
CA ILE A 183 -11.31 14.69 -2.93
C ILE A 183 -11.83 15.02 -1.54
N ALA A 184 -13.08 15.43 -1.46
CA ALA A 184 -13.73 15.77 -0.20
C ALA A 184 -14.00 14.51 0.64
N ALA A 185 -13.98 14.67 1.97
CA ALA A 185 -14.50 13.65 2.87
C ALA A 185 -15.98 13.34 2.55
N LYS A 186 -16.35 12.09 2.71
CA LYS A 186 -17.71 11.59 2.55
C LYS A 186 -18.13 10.93 3.86
N GLU A 187 -19.36 11.14 4.28
CA GLU A 187 -19.88 10.49 5.48
C GLU A 187 -19.92 8.96 5.31
N GLU A 188 -19.40 8.23 6.30
CA GLU A 188 -19.31 6.76 6.30
C GLU A 188 -18.57 6.15 5.11
N VAL A 189 -17.67 6.90 4.48
CA VAL A 189 -16.81 6.41 3.39
C VAL A 189 -15.37 6.72 3.69
N LEU A 190 -14.59 5.67 3.98
CA LEU A 190 -13.15 5.80 4.14
C LEU A 190 -12.50 6.06 2.78
N ILE A 191 -11.93 7.23 2.60
CA ILE A 191 -11.16 7.58 1.41
C ILE A 191 -9.78 6.96 1.53
N GLY A 192 -9.42 6.12 0.57
CA GLY A 192 -8.11 5.46 0.51
C GLY A 192 -7.09 6.21 -0.34
N GLY A 193 -5.97 5.52 -0.63
CA GLY A 193 -4.86 6.08 -1.38
C GLY A 193 -5.13 6.26 -2.88
N LEU A 194 -4.20 6.94 -3.53
CA LEU A 194 -4.20 7.17 -4.98
C LEU A 194 -3.11 6.36 -5.67
N ILE A 195 -3.42 5.84 -6.84
CA ILE A 195 -2.47 5.29 -7.82
C ILE A 195 -2.53 6.18 -9.06
N PHE A 196 -1.35 6.53 -9.58
CA PHE A 196 -1.23 7.47 -10.68
C PHE A 196 -0.69 6.78 -11.94
N LEU A 197 -1.32 7.11 -13.07
CA LEU A 197 -0.84 6.87 -14.42
C LEU A 197 -0.92 8.20 -15.19
N ASN A 198 -0.26 8.33 -16.34
CA ASN A 198 -0.22 9.61 -17.07
C ASN A 198 -1.60 10.20 -17.33
N ASN A 199 -2.57 9.37 -17.69
CA ASN A 199 -3.93 9.82 -18.03
C ASN A 199 -4.98 9.42 -16.98
N TRP A 200 -4.59 8.78 -15.88
CA TRP A 200 -5.55 8.21 -14.95
C TRP A 200 -5.13 8.38 -13.49
N ILE A 201 -6.12 8.57 -12.64
CA ILE A 201 -5.98 8.40 -11.18
C ILE A 201 -6.94 7.30 -10.75
N ILE A 202 -6.43 6.32 -9.99
CA ILE A 202 -7.24 5.28 -9.38
C ILE A 202 -7.27 5.53 -7.88
N ARG A 203 -8.47 5.55 -7.31
CA ARG A 203 -8.72 5.75 -5.88
C ARG A 203 -9.44 4.55 -5.31
N SER A 204 -9.07 4.13 -4.11
CA SER A 204 -9.87 3.20 -3.31
C SER A 204 -10.79 3.95 -2.34
N GLU A 205 -11.97 3.40 -2.10
CA GLU A 205 -12.90 3.83 -1.07
C GLU A 205 -13.45 2.58 -0.36
N THR A 206 -13.69 2.67 0.94
CA THR A 206 -14.37 1.60 1.70
C THR A 206 -15.66 2.15 2.29
N SER A 207 -16.78 1.50 2.01
CA SER A 207 -18.09 1.80 2.61
C SER A 207 -18.82 0.49 2.89
N ASP A 208 -19.59 0.43 3.98
CA ASP A 208 -20.26 -0.81 4.43
C ASP A 208 -19.29 -2.00 4.52
N ALA A 209 -18.04 -1.77 4.92
CA ALA A 209 -16.94 -2.73 4.94
C ALA A 209 -16.73 -3.46 3.60
N LEU A 210 -16.98 -2.78 2.47
CA LEU A 210 -16.67 -3.23 1.11
C LEU A 210 -15.79 -2.21 0.42
N ASP A 211 -14.68 -2.70 -0.14
CA ASP A 211 -13.77 -1.88 -0.92
C ASP A 211 -14.31 -1.66 -2.32
N LYS A 212 -14.09 -0.45 -2.83
CA LYS A 212 -14.46 -0.01 -4.18
C LYS A 212 -13.27 0.69 -4.83
N LEU A 213 -13.17 0.61 -6.13
CA LEU A 213 -12.17 1.33 -6.92
C LEU A 213 -12.86 2.35 -7.82
N PHE A 214 -12.37 3.58 -7.81
CA PHE A 214 -12.82 4.65 -8.68
C PHE A 214 -11.70 5.04 -9.63
N VAL A 215 -12.02 5.26 -10.89
CA VAL A 215 -11.07 5.64 -11.94
C VAL A 215 -11.46 6.99 -12.48
N LYS A 216 -10.54 7.94 -12.39
CA LYS A 216 -10.67 9.27 -12.98
C LYS A 216 -9.79 9.37 -14.21
N ASN A 217 -10.38 9.74 -15.35
CA ASN A 217 -9.66 10.09 -16.56
C ASN A 217 -9.25 11.58 -16.48
N LEU A 218 -7.94 11.84 -16.56
CA LEU A 218 -7.39 13.20 -16.43
C LEU A 218 -7.56 14.07 -17.70
N ILE A 219 -7.89 13.45 -18.85
CA ILE A 219 -8.12 14.16 -20.11
C ILE A 219 -9.58 14.63 -20.20
N THR A 220 -10.50 13.73 -19.89
CA THR A 220 -11.96 14.01 -19.98
C THR A 220 -12.57 14.50 -18.67
N GLU A 221 -11.79 14.41 -17.57
CA GLU A 221 -12.21 14.69 -16.20
C GLU A 221 -13.35 13.79 -15.68
N SER A 222 -13.75 12.78 -16.46
CA SER A 222 -14.78 11.82 -16.05
C SER A 222 -14.25 10.88 -14.95
N GLU A 223 -15.13 10.54 -14.01
CA GLU A 223 -14.85 9.57 -12.94
C GLU A 223 -15.95 8.53 -12.90
N GLU A 224 -15.56 7.26 -12.74
CA GLU A 224 -16.50 6.14 -12.63
C GLU A 224 -16.00 5.10 -11.62
N GLU A 225 -16.93 4.34 -11.02
CA GLU A 225 -16.61 3.16 -10.24
C GLU A 225 -16.16 2.03 -11.18
N LEU A 226 -15.05 1.39 -10.86
CA LEU A 226 -14.50 0.26 -11.61
C LEU A 226 -15.17 -1.04 -11.15
N ILE A 227 -16.29 -1.39 -11.79
CA ILE A 227 -17.02 -2.63 -11.54
C ILE A 227 -16.55 -3.70 -12.53
N PHE A 228 -15.97 -4.79 -12.03
CA PHE A 228 -15.43 -5.85 -12.89
C PHE A 228 -15.86 -7.27 -12.48
N SER A 229 -16.86 -7.37 -11.62
CA SER A 229 -17.51 -8.62 -11.20
C SER A 229 -19.01 -8.43 -11.06
N ASP A 230 -19.78 -9.48 -11.33
CA ASP A 230 -21.21 -9.54 -11.09
C ASP A 230 -21.52 -9.94 -9.62
N GLU A 231 -20.53 -10.37 -8.86
CA GLU A 231 -20.69 -10.66 -7.43
C GLU A 231 -20.82 -9.36 -6.63
N LYS A 232 -21.79 -9.32 -5.71
CA LYS A 232 -22.03 -8.13 -4.87
C LYS A 232 -21.00 -7.97 -3.75
N VAL A 233 -20.38 -9.07 -3.34
CA VAL A 233 -19.44 -9.14 -2.23
C VAL A 233 -18.14 -9.72 -2.75
N TYR A 234 -17.15 -8.88 -2.93
CA TYR A 234 -15.81 -9.26 -3.38
C TYR A 234 -14.76 -8.26 -2.87
N VAL A 235 -13.52 -8.67 -2.89
CA VAL A 235 -12.36 -7.85 -2.53
C VAL A 235 -11.63 -7.47 -3.82
N PRO A 236 -11.73 -6.20 -4.24
CA PRO A 236 -10.97 -5.70 -5.37
C PRO A 236 -9.57 -5.26 -4.92
N GLY A 237 -8.59 -5.42 -5.79
CA GLY A 237 -7.28 -4.79 -5.62
C GLY A 237 -6.76 -4.32 -6.96
N VAL A 238 -5.85 -3.36 -6.94
CA VAL A 238 -5.21 -2.82 -8.13
C VAL A 238 -3.70 -2.77 -7.92
N SER A 239 -2.96 -3.13 -8.95
CA SER A 239 -1.51 -3.02 -8.97
C SER A 239 -1.00 -2.63 -10.36
N LEU A 240 0.18 -2.01 -10.35
CA LEU A 240 0.94 -1.74 -11.56
C LEU A 240 2.10 -2.73 -11.58
N MET A 241 2.18 -3.56 -12.63
CA MET A 241 3.23 -4.57 -12.77
C MET A 241 4.50 -4.00 -13.41
N GLN A 242 4.47 -2.74 -13.81
CA GLN A 242 5.56 -2.05 -14.47
C GLN A 242 5.72 -0.64 -13.91
N ARG A 243 6.93 -0.11 -14.01
CA ARG A 243 7.25 1.26 -13.60
C ARG A 243 6.75 2.30 -14.59
N ASP A 244 6.57 1.91 -15.85
CA ASP A 244 6.03 2.81 -16.87
C ASP A 244 4.61 3.24 -16.51
N LYS A 245 4.44 4.54 -16.38
CA LYS A 245 3.16 5.19 -16.08
C LYS A 245 2.41 5.65 -17.34
N ASP A 246 3.05 5.56 -18.51
CA ASP A 246 2.45 5.89 -19.80
C ASP A 246 1.75 4.66 -20.38
N THR A 247 0.73 4.21 -19.65
CA THR A 247 -0.04 3.03 -20.00
C THR A 247 -1.49 3.18 -19.54
N ASP A 248 -2.40 2.53 -20.27
CA ASP A 248 -3.79 2.33 -19.85
C ASP A 248 -3.99 0.95 -19.19
N GLU A 249 -2.94 0.13 -19.08
CA GLU A 249 -3.03 -1.23 -18.57
C GLU A 249 -2.73 -1.29 -17.08
N ILE A 250 -3.63 -1.90 -16.33
CA ILE A 250 -3.49 -2.18 -14.89
C ILE A 250 -3.77 -3.65 -14.63
N TYR A 251 -3.37 -4.12 -13.45
CA TYR A 251 -3.71 -5.45 -12.98
C TYR A 251 -4.69 -5.37 -11.83
N LEU A 252 -5.81 -6.08 -11.98
CA LEU A 252 -6.86 -6.16 -10.98
C LEU A 252 -6.79 -7.51 -10.29
N SER A 253 -6.62 -7.50 -8.98
CA SER A 253 -6.83 -8.69 -8.17
C SER A 253 -8.29 -8.78 -7.74
N TYR A 254 -8.76 -10.00 -7.64
CA TYR A 254 -10.13 -10.32 -7.29
C TYR A 254 -10.17 -11.55 -6.44
N SER A 255 -10.95 -11.53 -5.39
CA SER A 255 -11.39 -12.71 -4.64
C SER A 255 -12.74 -12.42 -4.01
N SER A 256 -13.50 -13.47 -3.72
CA SER A 256 -14.73 -13.36 -2.94
C SER A 256 -14.82 -14.53 -1.95
N PRO A 257 -15.76 -14.49 -1.02
CA PRO A 257 -15.98 -15.62 -0.09
C PRO A 257 -16.26 -16.96 -0.78
N LYS A 258 -16.71 -16.94 -2.03
CA LYS A 258 -16.98 -18.16 -2.81
C LYS A 258 -16.07 -18.35 -4.04
N THR A 259 -15.34 -17.32 -4.45
CA THR A 259 -14.50 -17.38 -5.65
C THR A 259 -13.02 -17.19 -5.28
N GLN A 260 -12.19 -18.12 -5.71
CA GLN A 260 -10.76 -18.09 -5.48
C GLN A 260 -10.08 -16.87 -6.09
N SER A 261 -8.87 -16.55 -5.60
CA SER A 261 -8.11 -15.41 -6.08
C SER A 261 -7.81 -15.48 -7.59
N ARG A 262 -8.06 -14.36 -8.27
CA ARG A 262 -7.82 -14.14 -9.70
C ARG A 262 -7.06 -12.84 -9.91
N VAL A 263 -6.25 -12.82 -10.95
CA VAL A 263 -5.59 -11.61 -11.44
C VAL A 263 -5.98 -11.39 -12.90
N TYR A 264 -6.46 -10.20 -13.19
CA TYR A 264 -6.84 -9.77 -14.52
C TYR A 264 -5.91 -8.65 -15.00
N SER A 265 -5.49 -8.66 -16.25
CA SER A 265 -5.07 -7.48 -16.98
C SER A 265 -6.33 -6.73 -17.41
N TYR A 266 -6.35 -5.41 -17.21
CA TYR A 266 -7.48 -4.55 -17.52
C TYR A 266 -6.99 -3.27 -18.20
N ASN A 267 -7.57 -2.96 -19.35
CA ASN A 267 -7.26 -1.73 -20.07
C ASN A 267 -8.33 -0.66 -19.78
N LEU A 268 -7.91 0.44 -19.16
CA LEU A 268 -8.78 1.52 -18.69
C LEU A 268 -9.56 2.23 -19.82
N SER A 269 -8.93 2.42 -21.00
CA SER A 269 -9.56 3.09 -22.14
C SER A 269 -10.58 2.18 -22.85
N THR A 270 -10.23 0.91 -23.09
CA THR A 270 -11.09 0.00 -23.84
C THR A 270 -12.00 -0.85 -22.97
N LYS A 271 -11.81 -0.82 -21.66
CA LYS A 271 -12.52 -1.64 -20.64
C LYS A 271 -12.39 -3.13 -20.86
N LYS A 272 -11.40 -3.57 -21.64
CA LYS A 272 -11.15 -4.98 -21.89
C LYS A 272 -10.43 -5.64 -20.71
N LYS A 273 -10.95 -6.78 -20.28
CA LYS A 273 -10.46 -7.59 -19.18
C LYS A 273 -10.00 -8.94 -19.69
N LYS A 274 -8.81 -9.39 -19.26
CA LYS A 274 -8.25 -10.71 -19.58
C LYS A 274 -7.76 -11.37 -18.30
N LEU A 275 -8.19 -12.61 -18.04
CA LEU A 275 -7.66 -13.42 -16.95
C LEU A 275 -6.18 -13.75 -17.20
N VAL A 276 -5.32 -13.38 -16.26
CA VAL A 276 -3.88 -13.65 -16.30
C VAL A 276 -3.51 -14.81 -15.40
N LYS A 277 -4.08 -14.85 -14.20
CA LYS A 277 -3.78 -15.88 -13.21
C LYS A 277 -5.01 -16.20 -12.38
N GLU A 278 -5.18 -17.48 -12.06
CA GLU A 278 -6.18 -17.96 -11.15
C GLU A 278 -5.55 -18.94 -10.16
N GLN A 279 -5.90 -18.80 -8.90
CA GLN A 279 -5.47 -19.74 -7.85
C GLN A 279 -6.09 -21.10 -8.11
N LYS A 280 -5.25 -22.13 -8.18
CA LYS A 280 -5.73 -23.52 -8.25
C LYS A 280 -6.05 -24.05 -6.87
N ILE A 281 -7.19 -24.70 -6.73
CA ILE A 281 -7.59 -25.42 -5.52
C ILE A 281 -7.49 -26.93 -5.80
N PRO A 282 -6.44 -27.59 -5.34
CA PRO A 282 -6.17 -29.00 -5.72
C PRO A 282 -7.27 -29.99 -5.30
N SER A 283 -7.98 -29.71 -4.22
CA SER A 283 -9.11 -30.55 -3.74
C SER A 283 -10.37 -30.41 -4.58
N GLY A 284 -10.38 -29.54 -5.56
CA GLY A 284 -11.56 -29.13 -6.31
C GLY A 284 -12.36 -28.06 -5.58
N HIS A 285 -12.97 -27.16 -6.35
CA HIS A 285 -13.83 -26.09 -5.84
C HIS A 285 -14.79 -25.65 -6.94
N ASN A 286 -16.06 -25.50 -6.60
CA ASN A 286 -17.06 -24.92 -7.49
C ASN A 286 -17.76 -23.76 -6.74
N PRO A 287 -17.58 -22.50 -7.19
CA PRO A 287 -18.21 -21.33 -6.57
C PRO A 287 -19.75 -21.43 -6.49
N GLU A 288 -20.38 -22.14 -7.43
CA GLU A 288 -21.83 -22.33 -7.47
C GLU A 288 -22.38 -23.26 -6.36
N ASP A 289 -21.49 -23.89 -5.60
CA ASP A 289 -21.88 -24.66 -4.43
C ASP A 289 -22.03 -23.82 -3.18
N TYR A 290 -21.67 -22.52 -3.25
CA TYR A 290 -21.69 -21.62 -2.10
C TYR A 290 -22.62 -20.45 -2.33
N ILE A 291 -23.31 -20.07 -1.26
CA ILE A 291 -24.17 -18.90 -1.19
C ILE A 291 -23.49 -17.89 -0.29
N VAL A 292 -23.41 -16.65 -0.78
CA VAL A 292 -22.90 -15.49 -0.04
C VAL A 292 -24.03 -14.52 0.16
N GLU A 293 -24.31 -14.18 1.40
CA GLU A 293 -25.38 -13.28 1.80
C GLU A 293 -24.79 -12.16 2.65
N ARG A 294 -25.33 -10.96 2.49
CA ARG A 294 -24.98 -9.83 3.34
C ARG A 294 -26.20 -9.43 4.14
N VAL A 295 -26.02 -9.32 5.44
CA VAL A 295 -27.07 -8.96 6.40
C VAL A 295 -26.54 -7.92 7.37
N ASP A 296 -27.41 -7.06 7.86
CA ASP A 296 -27.10 -6.09 8.89
C ASP A 296 -27.59 -6.59 10.25
N CYS A 297 -26.68 -6.63 11.21
CA CYS A 297 -26.97 -6.97 12.59
C CYS A 297 -26.90 -5.75 13.49
N LYS A 298 -27.91 -5.57 14.33
CA LYS A 298 -27.94 -4.50 15.30
C LYS A 298 -26.98 -4.79 16.45
N SER A 299 -25.98 -3.91 16.66
CA SER A 299 -25.07 -3.96 17.80
C SER A 299 -25.74 -3.48 19.09
N HIS A 300 -25.07 -3.72 20.22
CA HIS A 300 -25.55 -3.31 21.56
C HIS A 300 -25.72 -1.78 21.71
N ASP A 301 -24.97 -0.99 20.97
CA ASP A 301 -25.07 0.48 20.91
C ASP A 301 -26.14 0.98 19.92
N GLY A 302 -26.82 0.06 19.24
CA GLY A 302 -27.87 0.35 18.28
C GLY A 302 -27.42 0.54 16.84
N ARG A 303 -26.10 0.57 16.55
CA ARG A 303 -25.57 0.66 15.20
C ARG A 303 -25.78 -0.64 14.42
N MET A 304 -25.97 -0.53 13.12
CA MET A 304 -26.04 -1.67 12.23
C MET A 304 -24.64 -2.07 11.82
N VAL A 305 -24.31 -3.35 11.99
CA VAL A 305 -23.02 -3.93 11.63
C VAL A 305 -23.23 -4.88 10.46
N PRO A 306 -22.57 -4.65 9.31
CA PRO A 306 -22.71 -5.53 8.17
C PRO A 306 -21.97 -6.85 8.42
N LEU A 307 -22.65 -7.97 8.16
CA LEU A 307 -22.09 -9.32 8.23
C LEU A 307 -22.13 -9.97 6.86
N THR A 308 -21.05 -10.64 6.49
CA THR A 308 -21.00 -11.51 5.31
C THR A 308 -21.14 -12.96 5.78
N ILE A 309 -22.18 -13.63 5.31
CA ILE A 309 -22.46 -15.04 5.63
C ILE A 309 -22.14 -15.87 4.39
N THR A 310 -21.20 -16.82 4.54
CA THR A 310 -20.89 -17.79 3.49
C THR A 310 -21.27 -19.18 3.94
N ARG A 311 -22.02 -19.89 3.12
CA ARG A 311 -22.47 -21.25 3.41
C ARG A 311 -22.52 -22.11 2.15
N HIS A 312 -22.33 -23.41 2.31
CA HIS A 312 -22.63 -24.34 1.23
C HIS A 312 -24.14 -24.34 0.95
N LYS A 313 -24.56 -24.43 -0.30
CA LYS A 313 -25.97 -24.37 -0.72
C LYS A 313 -26.87 -25.40 -0.04
N ASN A 314 -26.31 -26.55 0.35
CA ASN A 314 -27.05 -27.62 1.03
C ASN A 314 -27.05 -27.49 2.57
N THR A 315 -26.47 -26.43 3.13
CA THR A 315 -26.47 -26.19 4.58
C THR A 315 -27.91 -25.99 5.06
N LYS A 316 -28.34 -26.81 6.02
CA LYS A 316 -29.63 -26.65 6.65
C LYS A 316 -29.66 -25.42 7.55
N LEU A 317 -30.72 -24.62 7.45
CA LEU A 317 -30.91 -23.41 8.27
C LEU A 317 -31.87 -23.68 9.43
N ASP A 318 -31.69 -24.80 10.11
CA ASP A 318 -32.53 -25.30 11.22
C ASP A 318 -31.82 -25.20 12.59
N GLY A 319 -30.70 -24.51 12.66
CA GLY A 319 -29.92 -24.35 13.89
C GLY A 319 -28.98 -25.51 14.20
N THR A 320 -28.86 -26.52 13.35
CA THR A 320 -27.98 -27.69 13.56
C THR A 320 -26.61 -27.55 12.91
N ALA A 321 -26.41 -26.60 12.00
CA ALA A 321 -25.14 -26.35 11.33
C ALA A 321 -24.14 -25.65 12.27
N TYR A 322 -22.85 -26.04 12.20
CA TYR A 322 -21.80 -25.34 12.88
C TYR A 322 -21.62 -23.95 12.27
N LEU A 323 -21.37 -22.95 13.13
CA LEU A 323 -21.08 -21.57 12.73
C LEU A 323 -19.68 -21.18 13.23
N LEU A 324 -18.87 -20.61 12.35
CA LEU A 324 -17.67 -19.87 12.70
C LEU A 324 -17.97 -18.38 12.57
N LEU A 325 -17.96 -17.65 13.69
CA LEU A 325 -18.00 -16.19 13.68
C LEU A 325 -16.56 -15.67 13.73
N TYR A 326 -16.17 -14.90 12.72
CA TYR A 326 -14.84 -14.30 12.62
C TYR A 326 -14.95 -12.79 12.46
N GLY A 327 -14.15 -12.05 13.20
CA GLY A 327 -14.14 -10.59 13.14
C GLY A 327 -12.91 -10.01 13.78
N TYR A 328 -12.56 -8.80 13.33
CA TYR A 328 -11.49 -7.98 13.89
C TYR A 328 -11.82 -6.51 13.64
N GLY A 329 -11.46 -5.62 14.55
CA GLY A 329 -11.78 -4.20 14.43
C GLY A 329 -10.88 -3.30 15.28
N SER A 330 -9.66 -3.75 15.63
CA SER A 330 -8.70 -2.90 16.36
C SER A 330 -7.84 -2.07 15.39
N TYR A 331 -7.30 -0.96 15.89
CA TYR A 331 -6.35 -0.09 15.19
C TYR A 331 -6.88 0.49 13.85
N GLY A 332 -8.19 0.77 13.78
CA GLY A 332 -8.80 1.28 12.55
C GLY A 332 -8.94 0.25 11.41
N SER A 333 -8.64 -1.02 11.69
CA SER A 333 -8.83 -2.08 10.69
C SER A 333 -10.28 -2.52 10.61
N SER A 334 -10.77 -2.76 9.40
CA SER A 334 -12.00 -3.50 9.13
C SER A 334 -11.69 -4.81 8.43
N MET A 335 -12.55 -5.79 8.61
CA MET A 335 -12.43 -7.08 7.92
C MET A 335 -13.09 -6.99 6.55
N SER A 336 -12.33 -7.29 5.51
CA SER A 336 -12.89 -7.56 4.19
C SER A 336 -13.58 -8.94 4.19
N PRO A 337 -14.63 -9.11 3.42
CA PRO A 337 -15.38 -10.35 3.35
C PRO A 337 -14.61 -11.54 2.76
#